data_7208aaec684ab79bb8a6c3b22c16ef58
#
_entry.id   7208aaec684ab79bb8a6c3b22c16ef58
#
_cell.length_a   1.000
_cell.length_b   1.000
_cell.length_c   1.000
_cell.angle_alpha   90.00
_cell.angle_beta   90.00
_cell.angle_gamma   90.00
#
_symmetry.space_group_name_H-M   'P 1'
#
loop_
_entity.id
_entity.type
_entity.pdbx_description
1 polymer ?
#
loop_
_entity_poly.entity_id
_entity_poly.type
_entity_poly.pdbx_seq_one_letter_code
_entity_poly.pdbx_strand_id
1 'polypeptide(L)'
;AIRFFNHLMSHTEYVPIVNTKGDVIGKTPAIEAVNYKNAYINPVIRIAISTHGMLFLCDRPSTAILDRGKVDIPMECYLRYGESLEAGATRLINNAFPHEKGIKPEFNIVYHFENEVTNRLIYLFIVDIKDDSILCTPRFKNSKLWNFKQIEENLGKGFFSSCFEDEYEHLKGVIYIREKYRES
;
A
#
# COMPACT_ATOMS: atom_id res chain seq x y z
N ALA A 1 0.52 5.85 7.84
CA ALA A 1 -0.35 5.49 6.72
C ALA A 1 -1.71 6.20 6.78
N ILE A 2 -2.37 6.28 7.93
CA ILE A 2 -3.72 6.88 8.04
C ILE A 2 -3.72 8.41 7.91
N ARG A 3 -2.64 9.11 8.20
CA ARG A 3 -2.61 10.56 7.92
C ARG A 3 -2.82 10.87 6.44
N PHE A 4 -2.49 9.94 5.55
CA PHE A 4 -2.75 10.08 4.12
C PHE A 4 -4.21 9.81 3.76
N PHE A 5 -4.90 9.00 4.54
CA PHE A 5 -6.33 8.74 4.39
C PHE A 5 -7.16 9.97 4.76
N ASN A 6 -6.91 10.55 5.92
CA ASN A 6 -7.72 11.67 6.44
C ASN A 6 -7.55 12.97 5.65
N HIS A 7 -6.42 13.14 4.94
CA HIS A 7 -6.19 14.33 4.11
C HIS A 7 -6.94 14.29 2.78
N LEU A 8 -7.47 13.11 2.40
CA LEU A 8 -8.11 12.90 1.11
C LEU A 8 -9.64 12.89 1.17
N MET A 9 -10.20 13.04 2.38
CA MET A 9 -11.63 12.88 2.57
C MET A 9 -12.32 14.18 2.93
N SER A 10 -12.41 15.07 1.96
CA SER A 10 -13.45 16.09 2.00
C SER A 10 -14.79 15.42 1.67
N HIS A 11 -15.88 15.91 2.22
CA HIS A 11 -17.23 15.46 1.91
C HIS A 11 -17.59 15.54 0.42
N THR A 12 -16.73 16.15 -0.40
CA THR A 12 -16.90 16.40 -1.84
C THR A 12 -16.08 15.46 -2.72
N GLU A 13 -15.26 14.55 -2.13
CA GLU A 13 -14.43 13.63 -2.92
C GLU A 13 -15.15 12.32 -3.21
N TYR A 14 -14.94 11.83 -4.44
CA TYR A 14 -15.45 10.56 -4.92
C TYR A 14 -14.33 9.61 -5.24
N VAL A 15 -14.59 8.32 -5.01
CA VAL A 15 -13.73 7.22 -5.46
C VAL A 15 -14.48 6.41 -6.51
N PRO A 16 -13.80 5.81 -7.48
CA PRO A 16 -14.46 5.00 -8.48
C PRO A 16 -15.01 3.70 -7.88
N ILE A 17 -16.09 3.22 -8.48
CA ILE A 17 -16.57 1.86 -8.34
C ILE A 17 -16.10 1.12 -9.57
N VAL A 18 -15.48 -0.04 -9.39
CA VAL A 18 -14.94 -0.84 -10.48
C VAL A 18 -15.50 -2.26 -10.47
N ASN A 19 -15.42 -2.94 -11.61
CA ASN A 19 -15.63 -4.38 -11.68
C ASN A 19 -14.31 -5.12 -11.39
N THR A 20 -14.33 -6.44 -11.43
CA THR A 20 -13.14 -7.26 -11.15
C THR A 20 -12.03 -7.12 -12.20
N LYS A 21 -12.33 -6.55 -13.36
CA LYS A 21 -11.35 -6.25 -14.41
C LYS A 21 -10.71 -4.86 -14.24
N GLY A 22 -11.21 -4.06 -13.30
CA GLY A 22 -10.75 -2.69 -13.08
C GLY A 22 -11.45 -1.63 -13.91
N ASP A 23 -12.49 -1.99 -14.67
CA ASP A 23 -13.28 -1.01 -15.42
C ASP A 23 -14.13 -0.18 -14.47
N VAL A 24 -14.12 1.15 -14.66
CA VAL A 24 -14.93 2.07 -13.87
C VAL A 24 -16.39 1.96 -14.30
N ILE A 25 -17.26 1.59 -13.34
CA ILE A 25 -18.69 1.40 -13.57
C ILE A 25 -19.55 2.38 -12.77
N GLY A 26 -18.95 3.23 -11.96
CA GLY A 26 -19.64 4.23 -11.15
C GLY A 26 -18.70 4.95 -10.22
N LYS A 27 -19.27 5.67 -9.26
CA LYS A 27 -18.54 6.37 -8.21
C LYS A 27 -19.31 6.36 -6.90
N THR A 28 -18.59 6.46 -5.79
CA THR A 28 -19.17 6.59 -4.46
C THR A 28 -18.44 7.67 -3.66
N PRO A 29 -19.11 8.36 -2.72
CA PRO A 29 -18.41 9.27 -1.83
C PRO A 29 -17.27 8.56 -1.10
N ALA A 30 -16.10 9.20 -1.03
CA ALA A 30 -14.91 8.62 -0.43
C ALA A 30 -15.14 8.20 1.03
N ILE A 31 -15.92 8.99 1.78
CA ILE A 31 -16.23 8.68 3.18
C ILE A 31 -16.99 7.36 3.35
N GLU A 32 -17.88 7.02 2.41
CA GLU A 32 -18.60 5.73 2.45
C GLU A 32 -17.69 4.56 2.15
N ALA A 33 -16.78 4.72 1.18
CA ALA A 33 -15.83 3.67 0.81
C ALA A 33 -14.90 3.29 1.96
N VAL A 34 -14.53 4.26 2.80
CA VAL A 34 -13.58 4.08 3.89
C VAL A 34 -14.22 3.56 5.17
N ASN A 35 -15.39 4.09 5.51
CA ASN A 35 -16.02 3.82 6.80
C ASN A 35 -16.90 2.55 6.80
N TYR A 36 -17.36 2.14 5.65
CA TYR A 36 -18.32 1.03 5.54
C TYR A 36 -17.92 0.07 4.43
N LYS A 37 -18.04 -1.23 4.73
CA LYS A 37 -18.05 -2.21 3.66
C LYS A 37 -19.28 -1.95 2.80
N ASN A 38 -19.06 -1.65 1.53
CA ASN A 38 -20.14 -1.52 0.57
C ASN A 38 -20.18 -2.73 -0.36
N ALA A 39 -21.25 -2.87 -1.13
CA ALA A 39 -21.40 -3.94 -2.11
C ALA A 39 -20.52 -3.73 -3.36
N TYR A 40 -19.79 -2.64 -3.41
CA TYR A 40 -19.02 -2.23 -4.57
C TYR A 40 -17.54 -2.41 -4.32
N ILE A 41 -16.78 -2.64 -5.39
CA ILE A 41 -15.33 -2.75 -5.36
C ILE A 41 -14.74 -1.36 -5.59
N ASN A 42 -13.85 -0.93 -4.70
CA ASN A 42 -13.09 0.31 -4.86
C ASN A 42 -11.62 0.02 -5.11
N PRO A 43 -10.98 0.69 -6.07
CA PRO A 43 -9.55 0.52 -6.32
C PRO A 43 -8.72 1.20 -5.24
N VAL A 44 -7.71 0.48 -4.77
CA VAL A 44 -6.76 0.92 -3.74
C VAL A 44 -5.35 0.73 -4.27
N ILE A 45 -4.50 1.74 -4.05
CA ILE A 45 -3.08 1.67 -4.35
C ILE A 45 -2.34 1.36 -3.06
N ARG A 46 -1.47 0.36 -3.12
CA ARG A 46 -0.56 0.00 -2.04
C ARG A 46 0.87 0.02 -2.57
N ILE A 47 1.80 0.64 -1.84
CA ILE A 47 3.19 0.77 -2.26
C ILE A 47 4.11 0.23 -1.18
N ALA A 48 4.85 -0.82 -1.52
CA ALA A 48 5.90 -1.38 -0.68
C ALA A 48 7.22 -0.66 -0.92
N ILE A 49 8.06 -0.62 0.09
CA ILE A 49 9.42 -0.07 0.01
C ILE A 49 10.41 -1.20 0.29
N SER A 50 11.33 -1.39 -0.66
CA SER A 50 12.51 -2.23 -0.44
C SER A 50 13.78 -1.39 -0.40
N THR A 51 14.74 -1.83 0.38
CA THR A 51 16.09 -1.27 0.42
C THR A 51 17.07 -2.35 0.90
N HIS A 52 18.22 -2.46 0.26
CA HIS A 52 19.25 -3.44 0.62
C HIS A 52 18.72 -4.89 0.73
N GLY A 53 17.78 -5.26 -0.14
CA GLY A 53 17.19 -6.60 -0.15
C GLY A 53 16.19 -6.88 0.98
N MET A 54 15.79 -5.85 1.72
CA MET A 54 14.84 -5.94 2.84
C MET A 54 13.56 -5.15 2.55
N LEU A 55 12.50 -5.47 3.27
CA LEU A 55 11.25 -4.72 3.24
C LEU A 55 11.16 -3.76 4.43
N PHE A 56 10.74 -2.54 4.14
CA PHE A 56 10.46 -1.53 5.14
C PHE A 56 8.99 -1.62 5.55
N LEU A 57 8.76 -1.97 6.82
CA LEU A 57 7.41 -2.20 7.33
C LEU A 57 7.14 -1.29 8.54
N CYS A 58 5.89 -0.96 8.75
CA CYS A 58 5.44 -0.14 9.87
C CYS A 58 4.12 -0.65 10.44
N ASP A 59 3.78 -0.20 11.63
CA ASP A 59 2.51 -0.55 12.26
C ASP A 59 1.35 0.19 11.61
N ARG A 60 0.27 -0.52 11.35
CA ARG A 60 -1.00 0.12 11.04
C ARG A 60 -1.49 0.85 12.29
N PRO A 61 -2.08 2.06 12.12
CA PRO A 61 -2.52 2.83 13.28
C PRO A 61 -3.63 2.14 14.05
N SER A 62 -3.72 2.47 15.34
CA SER A 62 -4.79 1.98 16.24
C SER A 62 -6.20 2.42 15.82
N THR A 63 -6.30 3.44 14.95
CA THR A 63 -7.55 3.94 14.39
C THR A 63 -7.95 3.26 13.08
N ALA A 64 -7.13 2.34 12.55
CA ALA A 64 -7.45 1.63 11.31
C ALA A 64 -8.71 0.77 11.48
N ILE A 65 -9.56 0.75 10.45
CA ILE A 65 -10.73 -0.14 10.43
C ILE A 65 -10.29 -1.58 10.13
N LEU A 66 -9.33 -1.72 9.21
CA LEU A 66 -8.77 -3.01 8.80
C LEU A 66 -7.43 -3.24 9.53
N ASP A 67 -7.29 -4.42 10.15
CA ASP A 67 -6.02 -4.92 10.73
C ASP A 67 -5.27 -3.92 11.62
N ARG A 68 -5.96 -3.33 12.60
CA ARG A 68 -5.40 -2.35 13.54
C ARG A 68 -4.12 -2.84 14.19
N GLY A 69 -3.11 -1.97 14.20
CA GLY A 69 -1.86 -2.20 14.93
C GLY A 69 -0.99 -3.32 14.36
N LYS A 70 -1.43 -4.00 13.31
CA LYS A 70 -0.63 -5.03 12.65
C LYS A 70 0.45 -4.40 11.79
N VAL A 71 1.53 -5.14 11.58
CA VAL A 71 2.64 -4.72 10.73
C VAL A 71 2.27 -4.86 9.27
N ASP A 72 2.59 -3.85 8.47
CA ASP A 72 2.18 -3.73 7.08
C ASP A 72 3.19 -2.93 6.26
N ILE A 73 3.02 -2.93 4.94
CA ILE A 73 3.72 -1.99 4.06
C ILE A 73 3.28 -0.56 4.37
N PRO A 74 4.15 0.45 4.13
CA PRO A 74 3.95 1.77 4.71
C PRO A 74 2.92 2.66 4.01
N MET A 75 2.58 2.38 2.74
CA MET A 75 1.80 3.32 1.95
C MET A 75 0.57 2.67 1.32
N GLU A 76 -0.58 3.33 1.49
CA GLU A 76 -1.86 2.87 0.97
C GLU A 76 -2.78 4.08 0.77
N CYS A 77 -3.51 4.13 -0.34
CA CYS A 77 -4.58 5.11 -0.54
C CYS A 77 -5.66 4.61 -1.49
N TYR A 78 -6.86 5.18 -1.40
CA TYR A 78 -7.88 4.99 -2.42
C TYR A 78 -7.52 5.79 -3.67
N LEU A 79 -7.80 5.22 -4.84
CA LEU A 79 -7.76 5.95 -6.10
C LEU A 79 -8.91 6.97 -6.11
N ARG A 80 -8.67 8.17 -6.62
CA ARG A 80 -9.71 9.19 -6.80
C ARG A 80 -10.47 8.96 -8.09
N TYR A 81 -11.74 9.33 -8.10
CA TYR A 81 -12.52 9.28 -9.34
C TYR A 81 -11.90 10.18 -10.41
N GLY A 82 -11.67 9.64 -11.60
CA GLY A 82 -11.02 10.35 -12.69
C GLY A 82 -9.49 10.37 -12.65
N GLU A 83 -8.88 9.82 -11.61
CA GLU A 83 -7.43 9.74 -11.47
C GLU A 83 -6.90 8.45 -12.12
N SER A 84 -5.79 8.55 -12.86
CA SER A 84 -5.10 7.37 -13.35
C SER A 84 -4.33 6.66 -12.23
N LEU A 85 -4.04 5.38 -12.43
CA LEU A 85 -3.21 4.61 -11.47
C LEU A 85 -1.84 5.26 -11.26
N GLU A 86 -1.22 5.70 -12.35
CA GLU A 86 0.08 6.37 -12.30
C GLU A 86 0.04 7.66 -11.49
N ALA A 87 -0.99 8.49 -11.73
CA ALA A 87 -1.17 9.73 -10.98
C ALA A 87 -1.42 9.47 -9.49
N GLY A 88 -2.22 8.46 -9.17
CA GLY A 88 -2.49 8.06 -7.79
C GLY A 88 -1.24 7.57 -7.07
N ALA A 89 -0.46 6.72 -7.72
CA ALA A 89 0.81 6.23 -7.17
C ALA A 89 1.81 7.37 -6.96
N THR A 90 1.93 8.28 -7.93
CA THR A 90 2.79 9.46 -7.82
C THR A 90 2.35 10.37 -6.67
N ARG A 91 1.05 10.60 -6.53
CA ARG A 91 0.49 11.38 -5.42
C ARG A 91 0.84 10.79 -4.06
N LEU A 92 0.72 9.47 -3.93
CA LEU A 92 1.05 8.76 -2.69
C LEU A 92 2.54 8.88 -2.36
N ILE A 93 3.42 8.73 -3.34
CA ILE A 93 4.87 8.91 -3.17
C ILE A 93 5.21 10.35 -2.76
N ASN A 94 4.64 11.33 -3.45
CA ASN A 94 4.91 12.75 -3.15
C ASN A 94 4.44 13.16 -1.76
N ASN A 95 3.35 12.58 -1.28
CA ASN A 95 2.88 12.80 0.09
C ASN A 95 3.81 12.18 1.13
N ALA A 96 4.38 11.01 0.84
CA ALA A 96 5.29 10.33 1.74
C ALA A 96 6.69 10.96 1.75
N PHE A 97 7.17 11.40 0.58
CA PHE A 97 8.51 11.94 0.37
C PHE A 97 8.46 13.29 -0.34
N PRO A 98 7.94 14.35 0.32
CA PRO A 98 7.70 15.63 -0.34
C PRO A 98 8.98 16.37 -0.80
N HIS A 99 10.11 16.00 -0.23
CA HIS A 99 11.42 16.62 -0.53
C HIS A 99 12.28 15.78 -1.47
N GLU A 100 11.81 14.57 -1.83
CA GLU A 100 12.54 13.66 -2.71
C GLU A 100 11.99 13.74 -4.13
N LYS A 101 12.91 13.62 -5.10
CA LYS A 101 12.58 13.55 -6.52
C LYS A 101 13.15 12.27 -7.12
N GLY A 102 12.50 11.76 -8.15
CA GLY A 102 12.98 10.59 -8.88
C GLY A 102 12.64 9.25 -8.26
N ILE A 103 11.82 9.22 -7.21
CA ILE A 103 11.27 7.98 -6.67
C ILE A 103 10.13 7.52 -7.59
N LYS A 104 10.33 6.38 -8.26
CA LYS A 104 9.36 5.84 -9.22
C LYS A 104 8.82 4.51 -8.71
N PRO A 105 7.50 4.44 -8.45
CA PRO A 105 6.87 3.17 -8.12
C PRO A 105 6.77 2.30 -9.37
N GLU A 106 7.09 1.00 -9.22
CA GLU A 106 6.92 0.01 -10.26
C GLU A 106 5.70 -0.85 -9.93
N PHE A 107 4.82 -1.03 -10.91
CA PHE A 107 3.65 -1.90 -10.76
C PHE A 107 4.11 -3.36 -10.58
N ASN A 108 3.46 -4.05 -9.65
CA ASN A 108 3.74 -5.46 -9.36
C ASN A 108 2.57 -6.36 -9.75
N ILE A 109 1.46 -6.27 -9.03
CA ILE A 109 0.25 -7.08 -9.26
C ILE A 109 -1.01 -6.29 -9.00
N VAL A 110 -2.11 -6.76 -9.55
CA VAL A 110 -3.47 -6.38 -9.18
C VAL A 110 -4.20 -7.61 -8.65
N TYR A 111 -4.94 -7.45 -7.57
CA TYR A 111 -5.72 -8.55 -7.00
C TYR A 111 -6.96 -8.03 -6.27
N HIS A 112 -7.98 -8.89 -6.20
CA HIS A 112 -9.22 -8.59 -5.48
C HIS A 112 -9.09 -9.06 -4.03
N PHE A 113 -9.32 -8.13 -3.11
CA PHE A 113 -9.33 -8.41 -1.67
C PHE A 113 -10.68 -8.04 -1.09
N GLU A 114 -11.33 -9.03 -0.49
CA GLU A 114 -12.61 -8.85 0.18
C GLU A 114 -12.63 -9.60 1.51
N ASN A 115 -13.10 -8.93 2.55
CA ASN A 115 -13.39 -9.54 3.84
C ASN A 115 -14.63 -8.87 4.46
N GLU A 116 -14.85 -9.06 5.74
CA GLU A 116 -16.01 -8.49 6.45
C GLU A 116 -15.99 -6.96 6.52
N VAL A 117 -14.81 -6.36 6.37
CA VAL A 117 -14.59 -4.92 6.58
C VAL A 117 -14.49 -4.15 5.26
N THR A 118 -13.97 -4.78 4.19
CA THR A 118 -13.61 -4.06 2.96
C THR A 118 -13.79 -4.92 1.72
N ASN A 119 -13.97 -4.25 0.57
CA ASN A 119 -14.03 -4.85 -0.75
C ASN A 119 -13.22 -4.00 -1.70
N ARG A 120 -12.03 -4.47 -2.09
CA ARG A 120 -11.03 -3.67 -2.79
C ARG A 120 -10.45 -4.39 -4.00
N LEU A 121 -10.19 -3.65 -5.06
CA LEU A 121 -9.28 -4.07 -6.11
C LEU A 121 -7.93 -3.39 -5.84
N ILE A 122 -6.95 -4.17 -5.42
CA ILE A 122 -5.67 -3.64 -4.95
C ILE A 122 -4.65 -3.67 -6.08
N TYR A 123 -4.05 -2.51 -6.33
CA TYR A 123 -2.91 -2.33 -7.23
C TYR A 123 -1.66 -2.16 -6.37
N LEU A 124 -0.83 -3.19 -6.37
CA LEU A 124 0.42 -3.22 -5.60
C LEU A 124 1.57 -2.71 -6.44
N PHE A 125 2.28 -1.74 -5.89
CA PHE A 125 3.52 -1.20 -6.44
C PHE A 125 4.67 -1.45 -5.48
N ILE A 126 5.89 -1.37 -5.99
CA ILE A 126 7.10 -1.44 -5.18
C ILE A 126 8.07 -0.33 -5.58
N VAL A 127 8.70 0.26 -4.58
CA VAL A 127 9.77 1.27 -4.72
C VAL A 127 11.03 0.70 -4.10
N ASP A 128 12.13 0.76 -4.84
CA ASP A 128 13.45 0.44 -4.29
C ASP A 128 14.17 1.74 -3.91
N ILE A 129 14.54 1.88 -2.65
CA ILE A 129 15.20 3.05 -2.08
C ILE A 129 16.68 2.70 -1.87
N LYS A 130 17.58 3.49 -2.46
CA LYS A 130 19.02 3.29 -2.33
C LYS A 130 19.58 3.95 -1.08
N ASP A 131 19.13 5.16 -0.79
CA ASP A 131 19.52 5.92 0.39
C ASP A 131 18.43 5.77 1.47
N ASP A 132 18.64 4.85 2.39
CA ASP A 132 17.67 4.53 3.44
C ASP A 132 17.53 5.65 4.49
N SER A 133 18.38 6.65 4.48
CA SER A 133 18.28 7.80 5.38
C SER A 133 16.95 8.56 5.20
N ILE A 134 16.38 8.53 4.00
CA ILE A 134 15.07 9.17 3.73
C ILE A 134 13.90 8.49 4.43
N LEU A 135 14.09 7.26 4.90
CA LEU A 135 13.08 6.51 5.65
C LEU A 135 13.00 6.93 7.12
N CYS A 136 14.02 7.63 7.62
CA CYS A 136 14.05 8.17 8.99
C CYS A 136 13.19 9.43 9.09
N THR A 137 11.87 9.26 9.03
CA THR A 137 10.90 10.35 9.08
C THR A 137 9.81 10.08 10.11
N PRO A 138 9.28 11.11 10.80
CA PRO A 138 8.17 10.93 11.74
C PRO A 138 6.88 10.39 11.10
N ARG A 139 6.81 10.38 9.77
CA ARG A 139 5.64 9.86 9.03
C ARG A 139 5.48 8.35 9.13
N PHE A 140 6.60 7.64 9.30
CA PHE A 140 6.62 6.18 9.40
C PHE A 140 6.92 5.77 10.83
N LYS A 141 5.90 5.84 11.69
CA LYS A 141 6.02 5.47 13.09
C LYS A 141 6.15 3.95 13.27
N ASN A 142 6.96 3.55 14.25
CA ASN A 142 7.19 2.15 14.59
C ASN A 142 7.59 1.32 13.37
N SER A 143 8.49 1.88 12.57
CA SER A 143 8.96 1.30 11.33
C SER A 143 10.36 0.71 11.48
N LYS A 144 10.62 -0.34 10.73
CA LYS A 144 11.96 -0.93 10.62
C LYS A 144 12.10 -1.73 9.32
N LEU A 145 13.35 -2.05 9.02
CA LEU A 145 13.67 -2.98 7.94
C LEU A 145 13.56 -4.42 8.45
N TRP A 146 12.95 -5.26 7.63
CA TRP A 146 12.78 -6.68 7.88
C TRP A 146 13.43 -7.48 6.77
N ASN A 147 14.28 -8.45 7.12
CA ASN A 147 14.74 -9.42 6.14
C ASN A 147 13.70 -10.55 5.97
N PHE A 148 13.85 -11.36 4.93
CA PHE A 148 12.87 -12.40 4.62
C PHE A 148 12.74 -13.46 5.74
N LYS A 149 13.85 -13.81 6.39
CA LYS A 149 13.82 -14.77 7.50
C LYS A 149 12.95 -14.26 8.65
N GLN A 150 13.13 -13.00 9.05
CA GLN A 150 12.31 -12.38 10.10
C GLN A 150 10.83 -12.37 9.75
N ILE A 151 10.50 -12.05 8.49
CA ILE A 151 9.11 -12.05 8.03
C ILE A 151 8.55 -13.47 8.08
N GLU A 152 9.26 -14.45 7.49
CA GLU A 152 8.77 -15.82 7.37
C GLU A 152 8.59 -16.52 8.71
N GLU A 153 9.36 -16.14 9.73
CA GLU A 153 9.18 -16.62 11.11
C GLU A 153 7.88 -16.15 11.76
N ASN A 154 7.25 -15.11 11.21
CA ASN A 154 6.04 -14.47 11.76
C ASN A 154 4.82 -14.55 10.85
N LEU A 155 4.93 -15.13 9.66
CA LEU A 155 3.79 -15.31 8.75
C LEU A 155 2.78 -16.30 9.36
N GLY A 156 1.49 -16.03 9.11
CA GLY A 156 0.39 -16.88 9.56
C GLY A 156 0.10 -16.83 11.06
N LYS A 157 0.72 -15.92 11.80
CA LYS A 157 0.57 -15.78 13.26
C LYS A 157 -0.27 -14.58 13.68
N GLY A 158 -0.94 -13.93 12.73
CA GLY A 158 -1.74 -12.74 13.01
C GLY A 158 -0.93 -11.48 13.28
N PHE A 159 0.37 -11.51 13.02
CA PHE A 159 1.28 -10.39 13.25
C PHE A 159 1.21 -9.34 12.14
N PHE A 160 1.13 -9.79 10.88
CA PHE A 160 1.05 -8.92 9.71
C PHE A 160 -0.39 -8.67 9.27
N SER A 161 -0.60 -7.58 8.51
CA SER A 161 -1.89 -7.33 7.88
C SER A 161 -2.26 -8.44 6.90
N SER A 162 -3.56 -8.64 6.70
CA SER A 162 -4.06 -9.65 5.75
C SER A 162 -3.60 -9.39 4.32
N CYS A 163 -3.58 -8.12 3.92
CA CYS A 163 -3.10 -7.73 2.59
C CYS A 163 -1.62 -8.04 2.41
N PHE A 164 -0.79 -7.73 3.40
CA PHE A 164 0.64 -8.04 3.33
C PHE A 164 0.91 -9.55 3.24
N GLU A 165 0.16 -10.36 3.98
CA GLU A 165 0.27 -11.82 3.91
C GLU A 165 0.01 -12.34 2.49
N ASP A 166 -0.97 -11.76 1.80
CA ASP A 166 -1.29 -12.11 0.40
C ASP A 166 -0.24 -11.61 -0.60
N GLU A 167 0.41 -10.49 -0.27
CA GLU A 167 1.37 -9.81 -1.15
C GLU A 167 2.81 -10.33 -1.02
N TYR A 168 3.15 -10.95 0.09
CA TYR A 168 4.53 -11.20 0.46
C TYR A 168 5.32 -11.99 -0.58
N GLU A 169 4.80 -13.09 -1.10
CA GLU A 169 5.52 -13.93 -2.08
C GLU A 169 5.83 -13.16 -3.37
N HIS A 170 4.93 -12.29 -3.80
CA HIS A 170 5.15 -11.44 -4.96
C HIS A 170 6.25 -10.40 -4.71
N LEU A 171 6.25 -9.78 -3.55
CA LEU A 171 7.27 -8.80 -3.15
C LEU A 171 8.63 -9.47 -3.01
N LYS A 172 8.69 -10.62 -2.37
CA LYS A 172 9.92 -11.41 -2.22
C LYS A 172 10.52 -11.77 -3.57
N GLY A 173 9.70 -12.22 -4.52
CA GLY A 173 10.13 -12.58 -5.86
C GLY A 173 10.81 -11.43 -6.59
N VAL A 174 10.22 -10.24 -6.56
CA VAL A 174 10.77 -9.04 -7.22
C VAL A 174 12.09 -8.63 -6.56
N ILE A 175 12.14 -8.59 -5.23
CA ILE A 175 13.35 -8.21 -4.49
C ILE A 175 14.48 -9.21 -4.74
N TYR A 176 14.18 -10.50 -4.73
CA TYR A 176 15.16 -11.55 -5.00
C TYR A 176 15.78 -11.39 -6.39
N ILE A 177 14.98 -11.16 -7.41
CA ILE A 177 15.46 -10.95 -8.79
C ILE A 177 16.34 -9.70 -8.86
N ARG A 178 15.93 -8.59 -8.26
CA ARG A 178 16.73 -7.36 -8.24
C ARG A 178 18.09 -7.54 -7.61
N GLU A 179 18.16 -8.18 -6.44
CA GLU A 179 19.43 -8.41 -5.75
C GLU A 179 20.34 -9.33 -6.56
N LYS A 180 19.80 -10.37 -7.19
CA LYS A 180 20.57 -11.27 -8.05
C LYS A 180 21.22 -10.54 -9.24
N TYR A 181 20.52 -9.58 -9.84
CA TYR A 181 21.09 -8.80 -10.95
C TYR A 181 22.07 -7.70 -10.52
N ARG A 182 22.02 -7.27 -9.27
CA ARG A 182 23.01 -6.32 -8.72
C ARG A 182 24.37 -6.96 -8.47
N GLU A 183 24.39 -8.23 -8.12
CA GLU A 183 25.61 -9.00 -7.86
C GLU A 183 26.34 -9.42 -9.15
N SER A 184 25.68 -9.30 -10.28
CA SER A 184 26.27 -9.57 -11.60
C SER A 184 26.75 -8.26 -12.25
#